data_e57b27e296b088793ef83f9bb534e105
#
_entry.id   e57b27e296b088793ef83f9bb534e105
#
_cell.length_a   1.000
_cell.length_b   1.000
_cell.length_c   1.000
_cell.angle_alpha   90.00
_cell.angle_beta   90.00
_cell.angle_gamma   90.00
#
_symmetry.space_group_name_H-M   'P 1'
#
loop_
_entity.id
_entity.type
_entity.pdbx_description
1 polymer ?
#
loop_
_entity_poly.entity_id
_entity_poly.type
_entity_poly.pdbx_seq_one_letter_code
_entity_poly.pdbx_strand_id
1 'polypeptide(L)'
;HVRDRVFAHFRRLAAEAGDNPFAEFMKDAQLMIQKPSLLVKAVAMIGDLPLERGDTKGDLYEYLLGKLTTAGINGQFRTPRHIIRMMVELMAPQPTDRICDPACGTGGFLSVSYDYLLEKNSSPAGTHTEVIDGETVTLYSGDLLVQNGHREHVDTDMFHAFDFDATMLRIATMNLVMHGVTKPDVHYQDTLSQKFEERYPHAAKSGFDLILANPPFKGSLDEQDVAPDILRTVKTKKTELLFVALILRMLKVGGRSATIVPDGVLFGSSKAHVQLRKHLVEDNQLEAVISLPSGVF
;
A
#
# COMPACT_ATOMS: atom_id res chain seq x y z
N HIS A 1 8.96 -17.05 27.55
CA HIS A 1 8.58 -15.65 27.77
C HIS A 1 7.97 -15.03 26.51
N VAL A 2 8.68 -15.00 25.37
CA VAL A 2 8.17 -14.39 24.13
C VAL A 2 6.84 -15.01 23.72
N ARG A 3 6.76 -16.35 23.58
CA ARG A 3 5.53 -17.05 23.20
C ARG A 3 4.38 -16.84 24.20
N ASP A 4 4.67 -17.02 25.49
CA ASP A 4 3.62 -17.12 26.50
C ASP A 4 3.24 -15.77 27.12
N ARG A 5 4.05 -14.72 26.96
CA ARG A 5 3.76 -13.37 27.44
C ARG A 5 3.57 -12.37 26.30
N VAL A 6 4.55 -12.24 25.40
CA VAL A 6 4.49 -11.20 24.34
C VAL A 6 3.37 -11.52 23.34
N PHE A 7 3.37 -12.72 22.74
CA PHE A 7 2.31 -13.10 21.80
C PHE A 7 0.94 -13.25 22.47
N ALA A 8 0.88 -13.69 23.73
CA ALA A 8 -0.36 -13.73 24.51
C ALA A 8 -0.89 -12.30 24.78
N HIS A 9 0.01 -11.34 25.02
CA HIS A 9 -0.35 -9.94 25.20
C HIS A 9 -0.90 -9.33 23.90
N PHE A 10 -0.26 -9.57 22.76
CA PHE A 10 -0.79 -9.12 21.45
C PHE A 10 -2.20 -9.64 21.19
N ARG A 11 -2.46 -10.94 21.43
CA ARG A 11 -3.81 -11.52 21.27
C ARG A 11 -4.83 -10.89 22.23
N ARG A 12 -4.42 -10.54 23.46
CA ARG A 12 -5.28 -9.86 24.43
C ARG A 12 -5.59 -8.43 23.98
N LEU A 13 -4.57 -7.67 23.58
CA LEU A 13 -4.77 -6.32 23.03
C LEU A 13 -5.68 -6.35 21.80
N ALA A 14 -5.52 -7.36 20.94
CA ALA A 14 -6.37 -7.59 19.80
C ALA A 14 -7.84 -7.83 20.22
N ALA A 15 -8.08 -8.59 21.29
CA ALA A 15 -9.43 -8.85 21.78
C ALA A 15 -10.08 -7.61 22.44
N GLU A 16 -9.29 -6.70 22.98
CA GLU A 16 -9.74 -5.49 23.69
C GLU A 16 -9.90 -4.28 22.78
N ALA A 17 -9.28 -4.28 21.59
CA ALA A 17 -9.11 -3.08 20.75
C ALA A 17 -10.31 -2.78 19.80
N GLY A 18 -11.42 -3.53 19.85
CA GLY A 18 -12.59 -3.28 19.00
C GLY A 18 -12.29 -3.34 17.50
N ASP A 19 -12.79 -2.40 16.72
CA ASP A 19 -12.63 -2.32 15.25
C ASP A 19 -11.23 -1.84 14.79
N ASN A 20 -10.18 -2.12 15.54
CA ASN A 20 -8.82 -1.77 15.11
C ASN A 20 -8.28 -2.85 14.14
N PRO A 21 -7.94 -2.51 12.88
CA PRO A 21 -7.41 -3.45 11.90
C PRO A 21 -6.16 -4.19 12.38
N PHE A 22 -5.26 -3.52 13.10
CA PHE A 22 -4.08 -4.15 13.71
C PHE A 22 -4.49 -5.29 14.66
N ALA A 23 -5.52 -5.07 15.46
CA ALA A 23 -6.04 -6.05 16.40
C ALA A 23 -6.58 -7.30 15.67
N GLU A 24 -7.31 -7.12 14.58
CA GLU A 24 -7.84 -8.22 13.79
C GLU A 24 -6.72 -9.12 13.25
N PHE A 25 -5.66 -8.52 12.68
CA PHE A 25 -4.53 -9.27 12.14
C PHE A 25 -3.63 -9.91 13.23
N MET A 26 -3.65 -9.40 14.46
CA MET A 26 -2.81 -9.92 15.55
C MET A 26 -3.50 -10.96 16.43
N LYS A 27 -4.82 -11.14 16.34
CA LYS A 27 -5.57 -12.12 17.16
C LYS A 27 -5.06 -13.56 17.00
N ASP A 28 -4.62 -13.92 15.79
CA ASP A 28 -4.08 -15.23 15.44
C ASP A 28 -2.54 -15.27 15.38
N ALA A 29 -1.88 -14.23 15.87
CA ALA A 29 -0.43 -14.15 15.83
C ALA A 29 0.23 -15.27 16.66
N GLN A 30 1.16 -16.00 16.03
CA GLN A 30 1.89 -17.11 16.63
C GLN A 30 3.39 -16.97 16.43
N LEU A 31 4.15 -17.36 17.44
CA LEU A 31 5.61 -17.44 17.34
C LEU A 31 6.01 -18.62 16.44
N MET A 32 6.50 -18.34 15.26
CA MET A 32 6.95 -19.35 14.28
C MET A 32 8.36 -19.87 14.56
N ILE A 33 9.19 -19.13 15.31
CA ILE A 33 10.55 -19.55 15.67
C ILE A 33 10.48 -20.54 16.84
N GLN A 34 10.54 -21.83 16.53
CA GLN A 34 10.42 -22.88 17.55
C GLN A 34 11.74 -23.20 18.26
N LYS A 35 12.89 -22.97 17.58
CA LYS A 35 14.21 -23.27 18.14
C LYS A 35 14.65 -22.16 19.12
N PRO A 36 14.82 -22.44 20.43
CA PRO A 36 15.12 -21.41 21.45
C PRO A 36 16.39 -20.61 21.16
N SER A 37 17.46 -21.27 20.70
CA SER A 37 18.72 -20.61 20.38
C SER A 37 18.59 -19.60 19.23
N LEU A 38 17.76 -19.91 18.23
CA LEU A 38 17.49 -19.02 17.12
C LEU A 38 16.64 -17.82 17.58
N LEU A 39 15.67 -18.07 18.46
CA LEU A 39 14.84 -17.01 19.03
C LEU A 39 15.68 -16.03 19.88
N VAL A 40 16.56 -16.55 20.73
CA VAL A 40 17.46 -15.71 21.53
C VAL A 40 18.35 -14.84 20.64
N LYS A 41 18.93 -15.43 19.57
CA LYS A 41 19.73 -14.69 18.60
C LYS A 41 18.92 -13.60 17.88
N ALA A 42 17.70 -13.93 17.44
CA ALA A 42 16.81 -12.96 16.76
C ALA A 42 16.45 -11.79 17.71
N VAL A 43 16.08 -12.08 18.96
CA VAL A 43 15.76 -11.04 19.96
C VAL A 43 16.96 -10.16 20.27
N ALA A 44 18.17 -10.74 20.41
CA ALA A 44 19.39 -9.97 20.62
C ALA A 44 19.67 -9.03 19.43
N MET A 45 19.63 -9.56 18.20
CA MET A 45 19.84 -8.75 16.99
C MET A 45 18.83 -7.60 16.84
N ILE A 46 17.54 -7.83 17.20
CA ILE A 46 16.52 -6.78 17.20
C ILE A 46 16.79 -5.77 18.32
N GLY A 47 17.23 -6.23 19.50
CA GLY A 47 17.54 -5.35 20.63
C GLY A 47 18.72 -4.42 20.39
N ASP A 48 19.64 -4.78 19.48
CA ASP A 48 20.80 -3.95 19.10
C ASP A 48 20.43 -2.87 18.08
N LEU A 49 19.18 -2.87 17.56
CA LEU A 49 18.74 -1.90 16.57
C LEU A 49 18.19 -0.64 17.26
N PRO A 50 18.41 0.57 16.72
CA PRO A 50 17.96 1.84 17.29
C PRO A 50 16.45 2.07 17.07
N LEU A 51 15.61 1.14 17.56
CA LEU A 51 14.17 1.11 17.33
C LEU A 51 13.36 2.16 18.11
N GLU A 52 13.98 2.89 19.01
CA GLU A 52 13.30 3.92 19.82
C GLU A 52 12.96 5.18 18.99
N ARG A 53 13.53 5.28 17.79
CA ARG A 53 13.38 6.42 16.88
C ARG A 53 12.31 6.11 15.84
N GLY A 54 11.30 6.99 15.71
CA GLY A 54 10.08 6.74 14.95
C GLY A 54 10.29 6.24 13.51
N ASP A 55 11.12 6.93 12.72
CA ASP A 55 11.30 6.62 11.29
C ASP A 55 12.16 5.38 11.05
N THR A 56 13.10 5.07 11.96
CA THR A 56 13.95 3.88 11.85
C THR A 56 13.15 2.57 11.84
N LYS A 57 11.98 2.55 12.48
CA LYS A 57 11.10 1.36 12.51
C LYS A 57 10.54 1.03 11.14
N GLY A 58 10.01 2.03 10.45
CA GLY A 58 9.45 1.89 9.10
C GLY A 58 10.53 1.45 8.10
N ASP A 59 11.68 2.13 8.09
CA ASP A 59 12.79 1.81 7.19
C ASP A 59 13.38 0.43 7.44
N LEU A 60 13.53 0.03 8.71
CA LEU A 60 13.99 -1.32 9.06
C LEU A 60 12.99 -2.38 8.59
N TYR A 61 11.69 -2.13 8.80
CA TYR A 61 10.65 -3.05 8.37
C TYR A 61 10.68 -3.22 6.84
N GLU A 62 10.80 -2.13 6.11
CA GLU A 62 10.96 -2.11 4.66
C GLU A 62 12.23 -2.86 4.20
N TYR A 63 13.36 -2.67 4.89
CA TYR A 63 14.60 -3.41 4.63
C TYR A 63 14.43 -4.91 4.82
N LEU A 64 13.80 -5.34 5.93
CA LEU A 64 13.52 -6.76 6.19
C LEU A 64 12.60 -7.35 5.13
N LEU A 65 11.56 -6.63 4.71
CA LEU A 65 10.67 -7.05 3.61
C LEU A 65 11.43 -7.20 2.29
N GLY A 66 12.35 -6.28 1.98
CA GLY A 66 13.22 -6.37 0.81
C GLY A 66 14.09 -7.63 0.83
N LYS A 67 14.66 -7.99 1.99
CA LYS A 67 15.45 -9.22 2.16
C LYS A 67 14.63 -10.50 2.01
N LEU A 68 13.39 -10.52 2.51
CA LEU A 68 12.48 -11.67 2.34
C LEU A 68 12.11 -11.90 0.87
N THR A 69 11.90 -10.84 0.12
CA THR A 69 11.62 -10.91 -1.33
C THR A 69 12.82 -11.47 -2.10
N THR A 70 14.03 -10.99 -1.81
CA THR A 70 15.29 -11.47 -2.44
C THR A 70 15.55 -12.94 -2.10
N ALA A 71 15.13 -13.42 -0.93
CA ALA A 71 15.27 -14.82 -0.53
C ALA A 71 14.22 -15.76 -1.19
N GLY A 72 13.34 -15.25 -2.05
CA GLY A 72 12.35 -16.04 -2.78
C GLY A 72 11.23 -16.62 -1.89
N ILE A 73 11.09 -16.13 -0.65
CA ILE A 73 10.16 -16.69 0.33
C ILE A 73 8.70 -16.32 0.01
N ASN A 74 8.50 -15.17 -0.65
CA ASN A 74 7.21 -14.78 -1.19
C ASN A 74 7.42 -14.39 -2.66
N GLY A 75 7.03 -15.22 -3.60
CA GLY A 75 7.18 -15.01 -5.05
C GLY A 75 6.38 -13.82 -5.62
N GLN A 76 6.08 -12.82 -4.83
CA GLN A 76 5.39 -11.60 -5.24
C GLN A 76 6.42 -10.53 -5.61
N PHE A 77 6.22 -9.93 -6.78
CA PHE A 77 7.02 -8.81 -7.27
C PHE A 77 6.69 -7.58 -6.43
N ARG A 78 7.67 -7.13 -5.66
CA ARG A 78 7.56 -5.87 -4.93
C ARG A 78 8.05 -4.73 -5.80
N THR A 79 7.29 -3.64 -5.85
CA THR A 79 7.72 -2.41 -6.54
C THR A 79 8.97 -1.84 -5.85
N PRO A 80 10.07 -1.58 -6.58
CA PRO A 80 11.26 -0.96 -6.00
C PRO A 80 10.94 0.40 -5.37
N ARG A 81 11.51 0.69 -4.19
CA ARG A 81 11.18 1.91 -3.42
C ARG A 81 11.41 3.21 -4.21
N HIS A 82 12.46 3.28 -5.03
CA HIS A 82 12.72 4.45 -5.85
C HIS A 82 11.65 4.68 -6.94
N ILE A 83 11.02 3.61 -7.44
CA ILE A 83 9.88 3.72 -8.38
C ILE A 83 8.63 4.20 -7.63
N ILE A 84 8.36 3.65 -6.45
CA ILE A 84 7.26 4.12 -5.60
C ILE A 84 7.44 5.61 -5.30
N ARG A 85 8.65 6.02 -4.87
CA ARG A 85 8.97 7.41 -4.56
C ARG A 85 8.74 8.33 -5.76
N MET A 86 9.24 7.95 -6.94
CA MET A 86 9.01 8.69 -8.18
C MET A 86 7.51 8.87 -8.47
N MET A 87 6.71 7.80 -8.33
CA MET A 87 5.27 7.87 -8.58
C MET A 87 4.57 8.77 -7.55
N VAL A 88 4.93 8.68 -6.29
CA VAL A 88 4.37 9.53 -5.23
C VAL A 88 4.73 11.00 -5.45
N GLU A 89 5.97 11.31 -5.82
CA GLU A 89 6.41 12.69 -6.10
C GLU A 89 5.69 13.27 -7.32
N LEU A 90 5.50 12.50 -8.39
CA LEU A 90 4.75 12.93 -9.58
C LEU A 90 3.27 13.18 -9.26
N MET A 91 2.67 12.35 -8.40
CA MET A 91 1.26 12.47 -8.05
C MET A 91 1.00 13.51 -6.96
N ALA A 92 2.03 13.90 -6.20
CA ALA A 92 1.99 14.94 -5.19
C ALA A 92 0.74 14.87 -4.27
N PRO A 93 0.63 13.83 -3.41
CA PRO A 93 -0.48 13.69 -2.46
C PRO A 93 -0.72 14.96 -1.67
N GLN A 94 -2.00 15.31 -1.48
CA GLN A 94 -2.41 16.46 -0.67
C GLN A 94 -2.98 16.00 0.67
N PRO A 95 -2.85 16.80 1.75
CA PRO A 95 -3.36 16.43 3.07
C PRO A 95 -4.87 16.14 3.16
N THR A 96 -5.61 16.53 2.14
CA THR A 96 -7.08 16.34 2.04
C THR A 96 -7.49 15.17 1.16
N ASP A 97 -6.54 14.52 0.48
CA ASP A 97 -6.82 13.38 -0.41
C ASP A 97 -7.34 12.16 0.36
N ARG A 98 -8.14 11.36 -0.29
CA ARG A 98 -8.36 9.96 0.05
C ARG A 98 -7.57 9.11 -0.94
N ILE A 99 -6.63 8.33 -0.43
CA ILE A 99 -5.64 7.59 -1.21
C ILE A 99 -5.92 6.10 -1.13
N CYS A 100 -5.93 5.41 -2.27
CA CYS A 100 -6.15 3.97 -2.30
C CYS A 100 -5.07 3.23 -3.09
N ASP A 101 -4.76 2.03 -2.60
CA ASP A 101 -4.09 0.98 -3.36
C ASP A 101 -5.00 -0.26 -3.41
N PRO A 102 -5.63 -0.56 -4.57
CA PRO A 102 -6.59 -1.66 -4.71
C PRO A 102 -5.94 -3.06 -4.81
N ALA A 103 -4.61 -3.13 -4.80
CA ALA A 103 -3.81 -4.37 -4.81
C ALA A 103 -2.52 -4.13 -4.02
N CYS A 104 -2.68 -3.78 -2.73
CA CYS A 104 -1.67 -3.07 -1.95
C CYS A 104 -0.40 -3.88 -1.63
N GLY A 105 -0.44 -5.20 -1.72
CA GLY A 105 0.68 -6.04 -1.33
C GLY A 105 1.17 -5.69 0.08
N THR A 106 2.39 -5.15 0.19
CA THR A 106 3.00 -4.74 1.47
C THR A 106 2.65 -3.31 1.91
N GLY A 107 1.80 -2.59 1.18
CA GLY A 107 1.41 -1.21 1.51
C GLY A 107 2.46 -0.14 1.18
N GLY A 108 3.43 -0.46 0.32
CA GLY A 108 4.56 0.43 0.04
C GLY A 108 4.18 1.77 -0.58
N PHE A 109 3.17 1.84 -1.45
CA PHE A 109 2.69 3.11 -2.00
C PHE A 109 2.11 4.01 -0.92
N LEU A 110 1.36 3.44 0.01
CA LEU A 110 0.69 4.19 1.06
C LEU A 110 1.68 4.68 2.12
N SER A 111 2.65 3.84 2.52
CA SER A 111 3.69 4.25 3.48
C SER A 111 4.58 5.37 2.92
N VAL A 112 5.02 5.27 1.67
CA VAL A 112 5.83 6.33 1.02
C VAL A 112 5.01 7.60 0.80
N SER A 113 3.69 7.49 0.56
CA SER A 113 2.80 8.66 0.50
C SER A 113 2.68 9.36 1.85
N TYR A 114 2.64 8.61 2.94
CA TYR A 114 2.66 9.17 4.29
C TYR A 114 3.98 9.90 4.58
N ASP A 115 5.13 9.29 4.29
CA ASP A 115 6.45 9.92 4.43
C ASP A 115 6.54 11.21 3.61
N TYR A 116 6.05 11.20 2.37
CA TYR A 116 5.99 12.38 1.51
C TYR A 116 5.16 13.51 2.15
N LEU A 117 4.01 13.18 2.72
CA LEU A 117 3.16 14.17 3.38
C LEU A 117 3.83 14.78 4.62
N LEU A 118 4.51 13.96 5.43
CA LEU A 118 5.30 14.48 6.55
C LEU A 118 6.42 15.40 6.05
N GLU A 119 7.18 15.00 5.03
CA GLU A 119 8.24 15.82 4.43
C GLU A 119 7.72 17.18 3.95
N LYS A 120 6.62 17.19 3.19
CA LYS A 120 6.07 18.43 2.60
C LYS A 120 5.34 19.32 3.60
N ASN A 121 4.96 18.76 4.75
CA ASN A 121 4.21 19.47 5.78
C ASN A 121 4.99 19.58 7.11
N SER A 122 6.31 19.63 7.03
CA SER A 122 7.17 19.94 8.18
C SER A 122 7.78 21.33 8.05
N SER A 123 7.68 22.10 9.13
CA SER A 123 8.38 23.38 9.24
C SER A 123 9.89 23.16 9.46
N PRO A 124 10.72 24.20 9.32
CA PRO A 124 12.14 24.11 9.72
C PRO A 124 12.33 23.66 11.18
N ALA A 125 11.42 24.03 12.08
CA ALA A 125 11.45 23.58 13.48
C ALA A 125 11.00 22.13 13.66
N GLY A 126 10.15 21.62 12.76
CA GLY A 126 9.69 20.23 12.72
C GLY A 126 10.60 19.30 11.93
N THR A 127 11.71 19.80 11.39
CA THR A 127 12.68 19.04 10.61
C THR A 127 13.95 18.87 11.41
N HIS A 128 14.36 17.63 11.65
CA HIS A 128 15.56 17.30 12.42
C HIS A 128 16.50 16.41 11.61
N THR A 129 17.79 16.61 11.77
CA THR A 129 18.81 15.81 11.11
C THR A 129 19.57 15.00 12.15
N GLU A 130 19.62 13.69 11.99
CA GLU A 130 20.36 12.78 12.86
C GLU A 130 21.36 11.97 12.06
N VAL A 131 22.43 11.51 12.70
CA VAL A 131 23.38 10.56 12.11
C VAL A 131 23.04 9.17 12.65
N ILE A 132 22.63 8.27 11.76
CA ILE A 132 22.28 6.89 12.06
C ILE A 132 23.21 5.99 11.26
N ASP A 133 23.97 5.14 11.94
CA ASP A 133 24.96 4.22 11.32
C ASP A 133 25.96 4.91 10.37
N GLY A 134 26.30 6.19 10.66
CA GLY A 134 27.23 6.98 9.85
C GLY A 134 26.57 7.68 8.65
N GLU A 135 25.30 7.48 8.40
CA GLU A 135 24.51 8.18 7.40
C GLU A 135 23.68 9.32 8.03
N THR A 136 23.60 10.44 7.33
CA THR A 136 22.79 11.58 7.74
C THR A 136 21.34 11.35 7.28
N VAL A 137 20.43 11.22 8.23
CA VAL A 137 18.99 11.02 7.99
C VAL A 137 18.22 12.26 8.42
N THR A 138 17.31 12.73 7.59
CA THR A 138 16.40 13.83 7.91
C THR A 138 15.05 13.29 8.35
N LEU A 139 14.60 13.71 9.53
CA LEU A 139 13.34 13.33 10.16
C LEU A 139 12.33 14.46 10.04
N TYR A 140 11.10 14.14 9.69
CA TYR A 140 10.01 15.07 9.44
C TYR A 140 8.84 14.82 10.40
N SER A 141 8.47 15.80 11.22
CA SER A 141 7.40 15.68 12.21
C SER A 141 5.98 15.81 11.65
N GLY A 142 5.84 16.47 10.50
CA GLY A 142 4.54 16.85 9.96
C GLY A 142 3.77 17.86 10.83
N ASP A 143 4.46 18.75 11.53
CA ASP A 143 3.87 19.72 12.46
C ASP A 143 2.87 20.67 11.79
N LEU A 144 3.06 20.98 10.51
CA LEU A 144 2.11 21.78 9.74
C LEU A 144 0.79 21.04 9.47
N LEU A 145 0.78 19.70 9.44
CA LEU A 145 -0.47 18.95 9.38
C LEU A 145 -1.32 19.16 10.63
N VAL A 146 -0.68 19.26 11.80
CA VAL A 146 -1.36 19.55 13.07
C VAL A 146 -1.88 20.99 13.06
N GLN A 147 -1.04 21.95 12.69
CA GLN A 147 -1.39 23.38 12.66
C GLN A 147 -2.56 23.66 11.71
N ASN A 148 -2.61 22.96 10.58
CA ASN A 148 -3.66 23.13 9.57
C ASN A 148 -4.89 22.23 9.78
N GLY A 149 -4.94 21.42 10.85
CA GLY A 149 -6.06 20.56 11.19
C GLY A 149 -6.21 19.31 10.33
N HIS A 150 -5.15 18.88 9.63
CA HIS A 150 -5.19 17.72 8.72
C HIS A 150 -4.64 16.44 9.35
N ARG A 151 -3.98 16.52 10.50
CA ARG A 151 -3.27 15.37 11.10
C ARG A 151 -4.19 14.18 11.36
N GLU A 152 -5.36 14.41 11.93
CA GLU A 152 -6.32 13.35 12.21
C GLU A 152 -6.74 12.61 10.93
N HIS A 153 -7.11 13.35 9.88
CA HIS A 153 -7.46 12.75 8.59
C HIS A 153 -6.31 11.90 8.01
N VAL A 154 -5.09 12.43 8.01
CA VAL A 154 -3.90 11.72 7.50
C VAL A 154 -3.61 10.45 8.30
N ASP A 155 -3.81 10.47 9.60
CA ASP A 155 -3.50 9.33 10.47
C ASP A 155 -4.61 8.27 10.51
N THR A 156 -5.87 8.60 10.12
CA THR A 156 -7.02 7.71 10.34
C THR A 156 -7.88 7.40 9.12
N ASP A 157 -8.09 8.36 8.21
CA ASP A 157 -9.10 8.26 7.15
C ASP A 157 -8.54 8.35 5.73
N MET A 158 -7.27 8.71 5.58
CA MET A 158 -6.67 8.97 4.28
C MET A 158 -6.37 7.69 3.49
N PHE A 159 -5.80 6.66 4.14
CA PHE A 159 -5.18 5.53 3.47
C PHE A 159 -6.05 4.29 3.47
N HIS A 160 -6.43 3.84 2.27
CA HIS A 160 -7.26 2.67 2.05
C HIS A 160 -6.49 1.61 1.25
N ALA A 161 -6.47 0.40 1.74
CA ALA A 161 -5.75 -0.72 1.16
C ALA A 161 -6.63 -1.95 0.99
N PHE A 162 -6.56 -2.57 -0.17
CA PHE A 162 -7.25 -3.83 -0.45
C PHE A 162 -6.25 -4.85 -0.99
N ASP A 163 -6.38 -6.08 -0.57
CA ASP A 163 -5.70 -7.23 -1.14
C ASP A 163 -6.49 -8.51 -0.84
N PHE A 164 -6.25 -9.58 -1.59
CA PHE A 164 -6.85 -10.90 -1.33
C PHE A 164 -5.88 -11.86 -0.64
N ASP A 165 -4.67 -11.43 -0.30
CA ASP A 165 -3.68 -12.20 0.47
C ASP A 165 -3.63 -11.71 1.92
N ALA A 166 -4.15 -12.51 2.84
CA ALA A 166 -4.17 -12.19 4.27
C ALA A 166 -2.77 -11.96 4.87
N THR A 167 -1.73 -12.60 4.31
CA THR A 167 -0.35 -12.39 4.76
C THR A 167 0.13 -11.00 4.33
N MET A 168 -0.15 -10.59 3.10
CA MET A 168 0.19 -9.26 2.60
C MET A 168 -0.53 -8.17 3.39
N LEU A 169 -1.80 -8.35 3.70
CA LEU A 169 -2.57 -7.38 4.51
C LEU A 169 -2.01 -7.22 5.92
N ARG A 170 -1.58 -8.31 6.55
CA ARG A 170 -0.88 -8.24 7.85
C ARG A 170 0.40 -7.43 7.75
N ILE A 171 1.18 -7.66 6.71
CA ILE A 171 2.41 -6.92 6.43
C ILE A 171 2.09 -5.44 6.15
N ALA A 172 1.11 -5.15 5.29
CA ALA A 172 0.71 -3.78 4.96
C ALA A 172 0.23 -3.01 6.19
N THR A 173 -0.60 -3.63 7.02
CA THR A 173 -1.06 -3.01 8.28
C THR A 173 0.12 -2.69 9.20
N MET A 174 1.03 -3.64 9.39
CA MET A 174 2.24 -3.41 10.20
C MET A 174 3.12 -2.30 9.60
N ASN A 175 3.29 -2.29 8.28
CA ASN A 175 4.07 -1.28 7.58
C ASN A 175 3.51 0.13 7.83
N LEU A 176 2.21 0.32 7.61
CA LEU A 176 1.54 1.60 7.83
C LEU A 176 1.62 2.06 9.30
N VAL A 177 1.36 1.15 10.26
CA VAL A 177 1.48 1.46 11.69
C VAL A 177 2.92 1.84 12.07
N MET A 178 3.92 1.16 11.53
CA MET A 178 5.33 1.45 11.80
C MET A 178 5.78 2.81 11.23
N HIS A 179 5.14 3.30 10.15
CA HIS A 179 5.35 4.64 9.61
C HIS A 179 4.55 5.73 10.34
N GLY A 180 3.61 5.37 11.22
CA GLY A 180 2.87 6.31 12.06
C GLY A 180 1.39 6.48 11.72
N VAL A 181 0.86 5.76 10.72
CA VAL A 181 -0.58 5.73 10.47
C VAL A 181 -1.26 5.00 11.62
N THR A 182 -2.06 5.69 12.39
CA THR A 182 -2.61 5.15 13.65
C THR A 182 -3.79 4.22 13.42
N LYS A 183 -4.55 4.42 12.34
CA LYS A 183 -5.74 3.62 12.03
C LYS A 183 -5.82 3.34 10.53
N PRO A 184 -4.93 2.47 9.99
CA PRO A 184 -4.94 2.14 8.56
C PRO A 184 -6.20 1.34 8.19
N ASP A 185 -6.86 1.76 7.10
CA ASP A 185 -8.07 1.11 6.57
C ASP A 185 -7.68 0.01 5.58
N VAL A 186 -7.39 -1.19 6.08
CA VAL A 186 -6.84 -2.34 5.33
C VAL A 186 -7.83 -3.50 5.30
N HIS A 187 -8.23 -3.96 4.11
CA HIS A 187 -9.31 -4.92 3.94
C HIS A 187 -8.92 -6.13 3.09
N TYR A 188 -9.34 -7.32 3.56
CA TYR A 188 -9.31 -8.55 2.78
C TYR A 188 -10.44 -8.54 1.76
N GLN A 189 -10.12 -8.21 0.50
CA GLN A 189 -11.11 -8.10 -0.55
C GLN A 189 -10.47 -8.23 -1.94
N ASP A 190 -11.02 -9.09 -2.78
CA ASP A 190 -10.80 -9.05 -4.22
C ASP A 190 -11.59 -7.88 -4.81
N THR A 191 -10.88 -6.83 -5.21
CA THR A 191 -11.46 -5.58 -5.72
C THR A 191 -12.07 -5.71 -7.11
N LEU A 192 -11.73 -6.74 -7.88
CA LEU A 192 -12.36 -7.04 -9.16
C LEU A 192 -13.69 -7.78 -9.02
N SER A 193 -13.96 -8.36 -7.85
CA SER A 193 -15.15 -9.17 -7.61
C SER A 193 -16.43 -8.34 -7.50
N GLN A 194 -17.56 -8.98 -7.82
CA GLN A 194 -18.89 -8.37 -7.61
C GLN A 194 -19.14 -7.97 -6.16
N LYS A 195 -18.58 -8.72 -5.20
CA LYS A 195 -18.74 -8.47 -3.76
C LYS A 195 -18.05 -7.18 -3.29
N PHE A 196 -17.14 -6.62 -4.10
CA PHE A 196 -16.46 -5.38 -3.73
C PHE A 196 -17.44 -4.22 -3.63
N GLU A 197 -18.30 -4.04 -4.62
CA GLU A 197 -19.30 -2.97 -4.58
C GLU A 197 -20.37 -3.20 -3.48
N GLU A 198 -20.76 -4.46 -3.24
CA GLU A 198 -21.71 -4.79 -2.18
C GLU A 198 -21.18 -4.43 -0.78
N ARG A 199 -19.89 -4.70 -0.53
CA ARG A 199 -19.26 -4.49 0.78
C ARG A 199 -18.74 -3.07 0.98
N TYR A 200 -18.21 -2.48 -0.09
CA TYR A 200 -17.50 -1.19 -0.07
C TYR A 200 -18.03 -0.26 -1.17
N PRO A 201 -19.34 0.10 -1.16
CA PRO A 201 -19.96 0.86 -2.25
C PRO A 201 -19.29 2.22 -2.50
N HIS A 202 -18.84 2.89 -1.44
CA HIS A 202 -18.13 4.18 -1.56
C HIS A 202 -16.70 4.03 -2.08
N ALA A 203 -16.03 2.92 -1.84
CA ALA A 203 -14.70 2.64 -2.38
C ALA A 203 -14.79 2.19 -3.84
N ALA A 204 -15.79 1.39 -4.17
CA ALA A 204 -15.94 0.79 -5.49
C ALA A 204 -16.26 1.81 -6.59
N LYS A 205 -16.84 2.97 -6.27
CA LYS A 205 -17.21 4.02 -7.23
C LYS A 205 -16.93 5.40 -6.69
N SER A 206 -16.13 6.18 -7.43
CA SER A 206 -15.84 7.60 -7.13
C SER A 206 -15.46 7.85 -5.67
N GLY A 207 -14.67 6.92 -5.08
CA GLY A 207 -14.30 6.94 -3.68
C GLY A 207 -13.02 7.71 -3.38
N PHE A 208 -12.10 7.87 -4.35
CA PHE A 208 -10.74 8.27 -4.10
C PHE A 208 -10.28 9.46 -4.94
N ASP A 209 -9.48 10.31 -4.33
CA ASP A 209 -8.84 11.46 -4.98
C ASP A 209 -7.53 11.03 -5.67
N LEU A 210 -6.85 10.02 -5.09
CA LEU A 210 -5.62 9.47 -5.63
C LEU A 210 -5.61 7.94 -5.53
N ILE A 211 -5.21 7.28 -6.62
CA ILE A 211 -4.93 5.84 -6.63
C ILE A 211 -3.51 5.61 -7.12
N LEU A 212 -2.75 4.85 -6.33
CA LEU A 212 -1.40 4.40 -6.65
C LEU A 212 -1.40 2.88 -6.64
N ALA A 213 -0.97 2.25 -7.73
CA ALA A 213 -1.08 0.80 -7.84
C ALA A 213 0.01 0.16 -8.71
N ASN A 214 0.42 -1.03 -8.29
CA ASN A 214 1.14 -1.99 -9.12
C ASN A 214 0.34 -3.31 -9.13
N PRO A 215 -0.77 -3.38 -9.90
CA PRO A 215 -1.62 -4.56 -9.92
C PRO A 215 -0.91 -5.77 -10.57
N PRO A 216 -1.38 -7.00 -10.32
CA PRO A 216 -0.78 -8.19 -10.91
C PRO A 216 -0.82 -8.14 -12.45
N PHE A 217 0.33 -8.38 -13.11
CA PHE A 217 0.48 -8.31 -14.56
C PHE A 217 0.01 -9.57 -15.29
N LYS A 218 -0.19 -10.65 -14.58
CA LYS A 218 -0.60 -11.94 -15.15
C LYS A 218 -1.77 -12.49 -14.35
N GLY A 219 -2.74 -12.97 -15.08
CA GLY A 219 -3.91 -13.63 -14.51
C GLY A 219 -5.05 -13.63 -15.51
N SER A 220 -5.96 -14.55 -15.30
CA SER A 220 -7.21 -14.62 -16.03
C SER A 220 -8.30 -14.94 -15.03
N LEU A 221 -9.31 -14.10 -14.98
CA LEU A 221 -10.50 -14.30 -14.14
C LEU A 221 -11.66 -14.76 -15.00
N ASP A 222 -12.52 -15.56 -14.44
CA ASP A 222 -13.78 -15.88 -15.11
C ASP A 222 -14.72 -14.66 -15.07
N GLU A 223 -15.40 -14.40 -16.19
CA GLU A 223 -16.28 -13.25 -16.31
C GLU A 223 -17.38 -13.22 -15.23
N GLN A 224 -17.76 -14.40 -14.71
CA GLN A 224 -18.77 -14.53 -13.65
C GLN A 224 -18.29 -14.00 -12.29
N ASP A 225 -16.98 -13.95 -12.08
CA ASP A 225 -16.38 -13.48 -10.82
C ASP A 225 -16.12 -11.97 -10.84
N VAL A 226 -16.09 -11.35 -12.03
CA VAL A 226 -15.80 -9.93 -12.22
C VAL A 226 -17.06 -9.09 -12.13
N ALA A 227 -16.96 -7.91 -11.52
CA ALA A 227 -18.07 -6.96 -11.44
C ALA A 227 -18.59 -6.58 -12.83
N PRO A 228 -19.92 -6.65 -13.09
CA PRO A 228 -20.49 -6.49 -14.43
C PRO A 228 -20.24 -5.13 -15.07
N ASP A 229 -20.06 -4.08 -14.30
CA ASP A 229 -19.80 -2.73 -14.78
C ASP A 229 -18.34 -2.55 -15.23
N ILE A 230 -17.38 -3.24 -14.61
CA ILE A 230 -16.01 -3.33 -15.13
C ILE A 230 -16.01 -4.00 -16.51
N LEU A 231 -16.77 -5.09 -16.67
CA LEU A 231 -16.90 -5.79 -17.94
C LEU A 231 -17.63 -4.98 -19.02
N ARG A 232 -18.45 -4.01 -18.64
CA ARG A 232 -19.04 -3.04 -19.61
C ARG A 232 -17.98 -2.07 -20.15
N THR A 233 -17.04 -1.65 -19.32
CA THR A 233 -15.92 -0.79 -19.73
C THR A 233 -14.94 -1.54 -20.62
N VAL A 234 -14.58 -2.76 -20.22
CA VAL A 234 -13.66 -3.61 -21.00
C VAL A 234 -14.03 -5.07 -20.87
N LYS A 235 -14.46 -5.70 -21.96
CA LYS A 235 -14.81 -7.13 -21.98
C LYS A 235 -13.57 -7.98 -22.17
N THR A 236 -13.01 -8.48 -21.07
CA THR A 236 -11.78 -9.29 -21.06
C THR A 236 -11.71 -10.15 -19.81
N LYS A 237 -10.89 -11.20 -19.86
CA LYS A 237 -10.47 -11.98 -18.70
C LYS A 237 -9.10 -11.57 -18.16
N LYS A 238 -8.39 -10.68 -18.85
CA LYS A 238 -7.02 -10.27 -18.53
C LYS A 238 -7.02 -9.32 -17.33
N THR A 239 -6.37 -9.75 -16.26
CA THR A 239 -6.34 -9.05 -14.97
C THR A 239 -5.77 -7.63 -15.10
N GLU A 240 -4.71 -7.44 -15.88
CA GLU A 240 -4.06 -6.15 -16.07
C GLU A 240 -4.98 -5.09 -16.73
N LEU A 241 -5.88 -5.50 -17.64
CA LEU A 241 -6.86 -4.60 -18.25
C LEU A 241 -8.03 -4.31 -17.31
N LEU A 242 -8.46 -5.31 -16.55
CA LEU A 242 -9.55 -5.18 -15.57
C LEU A 242 -9.17 -4.22 -14.44
N PHE A 243 -7.92 -4.26 -13.96
CA PHE A 243 -7.45 -3.31 -12.94
C PHE A 243 -7.43 -1.87 -13.42
N VAL A 244 -7.02 -1.60 -14.66
CA VAL A 244 -7.09 -0.24 -15.20
C VAL A 244 -8.53 0.26 -15.25
N ALA A 245 -9.48 -0.57 -15.72
CA ALA A 245 -10.90 -0.22 -15.73
C ALA A 245 -11.47 -0.02 -14.31
N LEU A 246 -11.06 -0.85 -13.34
CA LEU A 246 -11.41 -0.70 -11.92
C LEU A 246 -10.93 0.64 -11.37
N ILE A 247 -9.67 1.00 -11.59
CA ILE A 247 -9.06 2.25 -11.10
C ILE A 247 -9.85 3.45 -11.61
N LEU A 248 -10.15 3.50 -12.90
CA LEU A 248 -10.96 4.59 -13.48
C LEU A 248 -12.34 4.72 -12.81
N ARG A 249 -12.97 3.59 -12.47
CA ARG A 249 -14.25 3.57 -11.78
C ARG A 249 -14.16 4.05 -10.32
N MET A 250 -13.06 3.72 -9.62
CA MET A 250 -12.85 4.07 -8.22
C MET A 250 -12.48 5.53 -8.02
N LEU A 251 -11.94 6.20 -9.04
CA LEU A 251 -11.57 7.62 -8.98
C LEU A 251 -12.80 8.53 -8.93
N LYS A 252 -12.72 9.56 -8.11
CA LYS A 252 -13.62 10.72 -8.18
C LYS A 252 -13.43 11.48 -9.48
N VAL A 253 -14.40 12.28 -9.86
CA VAL A 253 -14.22 13.28 -10.94
C VAL A 253 -13.13 14.27 -10.50
N GLY A 254 -12.12 14.44 -11.33
CA GLY A 254 -10.92 15.21 -11.00
C GLY A 254 -9.89 14.46 -10.17
N GLY A 255 -10.16 13.22 -9.79
CA GLY A 255 -9.20 12.32 -9.15
C GLY A 255 -8.10 11.90 -10.14
N ARG A 256 -6.97 11.48 -9.61
CA ARG A 256 -5.77 11.14 -10.39
C ARG A 256 -5.19 9.78 -9.99
N SER A 257 -4.51 9.11 -10.92
CA SER A 257 -3.83 7.84 -10.61
C SER A 257 -2.49 7.69 -11.31
N ALA A 258 -1.57 7.00 -10.66
CA ALA A 258 -0.39 6.45 -11.30
C ALA A 258 -0.41 4.92 -11.12
N THR A 259 -0.33 4.22 -12.24
CA THR A 259 -0.47 2.75 -12.26
C THR A 259 0.62 2.13 -13.11
N ILE A 260 1.30 1.13 -12.56
CA ILE A 260 2.27 0.34 -13.31
C ILE A 260 1.51 -0.68 -14.14
N VAL A 261 1.80 -0.71 -15.42
CA VAL A 261 1.16 -1.63 -16.38
C VAL A 261 2.21 -2.29 -17.27
N PRO A 262 1.99 -3.53 -17.72
CA PRO A 262 2.86 -4.15 -18.70
C PRO A 262 2.66 -3.49 -20.09
N ASP A 263 3.69 -3.53 -20.93
CA ASP A 263 3.66 -2.99 -22.29
C ASP A 263 2.47 -3.49 -23.13
N GLY A 264 1.99 -4.68 -22.83
CA GLY A 264 0.81 -5.26 -23.48
C GLY A 264 -0.45 -4.38 -23.36
N VAL A 265 -0.60 -3.58 -22.33
CA VAL A 265 -1.73 -2.64 -22.17
C VAL A 265 -1.64 -1.54 -23.24
N LEU A 266 -0.44 -1.04 -23.50
CA LEU A 266 -0.19 0.04 -24.46
C LEU A 266 -0.21 -0.46 -25.91
N PHE A 267 0.39 -1.61 -26.19
CA PHE A 267 0.66 -2.08 -27.56
C PHE A 267 -0.19 -3.28 -27.99
N GLY A 268 -0.98 -3.87 -27.09
CA GLY A 268 -1.85 -5.00 -27.42
C GLY A 268 -2.89 -4.67 -28.48
N SER A 269 -3.17 -5.61 -29.40
CA SER A 269 -4.03 -5.44 -30.57
C SER A 269 -5.45 -6.02 -30.41
N SER A 270 -5.76 -6.73 -29.32
CA SER A 270 -7.11 -7.26 -29.13
C SER A 270 -8.15 -6.15 -28.94
N LYS A 271 -9.42 -6.47 -29.23
CA LYS A 271 -10.53 -5.52 -29.07
C LYS A 271 -10.56 -4.88 -27.67
N ALA A 272 -10.28 -5.67 -26.64
CA ALA A 272 -10.26 -5.19 -25.24
C ALA A 272 -9.16 -4.14 -25.01
N HIS A 273 -7.93 -4.35 -25.54
CA HIS A 273 -6.86 -3.36 -25.43
C HIS A 273 -7.21 -2.05 -26.14
N VAL A 274 -7.75 -2.15 -27.36
CA VAL A 274 -8.16 -0.96 -28.13
C VAL A 274 -9.28 -0.21 -27.42
N GLN A 275 -10.28 -0.93 -26.92
CA GLN A 275 -11.41 -0.34 -26.18
C GLN A 275 -10.94 0.39 -24.92
N LEU A 276 -10.06 -0.24 -24.14
CA LEU A 276 -9.53 0.37 -22.91
C LEU A 276 -8.73 1.64 -23.22
N ARG A 277 -7.82 1.60 -24.21
CA ARG A 277 -7.05 2.78 -24.61
C ARG A 277 -7.94 3.90 -25.13
N LYS A 278 -8.99 3.57 -25.90
CA LYS A 278 -9.98 4.55 -26.34
C LYS A 278 -10.64 5.23 -25.14
N HIS A 279 -11.10 4.46 -24.16
CA HIS A 279 -11.68 4.98 -22.93
C HIS A 279 -10.70 5.88 -22.14
N LEU A 280 -9.43 5.50 -22.06
CA LEU A 280 -8.39 6.31 -21.39
C LEU A 280 -8.15 7.66 -22.07
N VAL A 281 -8.22 7.72 -23.40
CA VAL A 281 -7.87 8.93 -24.17
C VAL A 281 -9.08 9.81 -24.45
N GLU A 282 -10.27 9.22 -24.65
CA GLU A 282 -11.48 9.97 -25.05
C GLU A 282 -12.31 10.41 -23.81
N ASP A 283 -12.34 9.60 -22.75
CA ASP A 283 -13.22 9.85 -21.59
C ASP A 283 -12.44 10.31 -20.37
N ASN A 284 -11.10 10.28 -20.41
CA ASN A 284 -10.22 10.67 -19.31
C ASN A 284 -9.07 11.53 -19.83
N GLN A 285 -8.29 12.11 -18.90
CA GLN A 285 -7.08 12.85 -19.22
C GLN A 285 -5.86 11.94 -18.98
N LEU A 286 -5.28 11.40 -20.06
CA LEU A 286 -4.00 10.69 -19.99
C LEU A 286 -2.86 11.72 -19.98
N GLU A 287 -2.24 11.94 -18.81
CA GLU A 287 -1.21 12.98 -18.66
C GLU A 287 0.16 12.52 -19.13
N ALA A 288 0.56 11.29 -18.81
CA ALA A 288 1.87 10.78 -19.19
C ALA A 288 1.88 9.24 -19.32
N VAL A 289 2.81 8.77 -20.15
CA VAL A 289 3.25 7.37 -20.21
C VAL A 289 4.75 7.37 -20.02
N ILE A 290 5.22 6.71 -18.96
CA ILE A 290 6.64 6.68 -18.58
C ILE A 290 7.14 5.25 -18.77
N SER A 291 8.10 5.06 -19.68
CA SER A 291 8.74 3.76 -19.86
C SER A 291 9.84 3.55 -18.81
N LEU A 292 9.78 2.43 -18.12
CA LEU A 292 10.82 2.02 -17.18
C LEU A 292 11.89 1.18 -17.89
N PRO A 293 13.16 1.26 -17.48
CA PRO A 293 14.22 0.43 -18.04
C PRO A 293 13.92 -1.08 -17.84
N SER A 294 14.44 -1.90 -18.77
CA SER A 294 14.36 -3.36 -18.62
C SER A 294 15.09 -3.80 -17.34
N GLY A 295 14.50 -4.75 -16.61
CA GLY A 295 15.09 -5.29 -15.38
C GLY A 295 14.70 -4.53 -14.09
N VAL A 296 13.78 -3.59 -14.16
CA VAL A 296 13.18 -2.97 -12.97
C VAL A 296 12.19 -3.93 -12.30
N PHE A 297 11.53 -4.79 -13.09
CA PHE A 297 10.60 -5.83 -12.67
C PHE A 297 10.99 -7.20 -13.22
#